data_c1fb8aaba174a88e0716af53995f4cc7
#
_entry.id   c1fb8aaba174a88e0716af53995f4cc7
#
_cell.length_a   1.000
_cell.length_b   1.000
_cell.length_c   1.000
_cell.angle_alpha   90.00
_cell.angle_beta   90.00
_cell.angle_gamma   90.00
#
_symmetry.space_group_name_H-M   'P 1'
#
loop_
_entity.id
_entity.type
_entity.pdbx_description
1 polymer ?
#
loop_
_entity_poly.entity_id
_entity_poly.type
_entity_poly.pdbx_seq_one_letter_code
_entity_poly.pdbx_strand_id
1 'polypeptide(L)'
;MSITPSTAPALSVRDGNQPLLRIRGIKKYFPVRRGFLQRVIGYVKAVDDVNLDVLPGETLGLVGESGCGKSTLGRSILRLVEPTEGTIEFEGHDITKLGRSQMKPLRADMQMIFQDPVGSLNPRMSVGDIVGEGLLVHGMRNRPEREKITRDMLRRVGLRPEYANRYPHEFSGGQRQRIGIARALALSPKLIIADEPVSALDVSIQSQVLNLLVDLRQEFGLTYIFVAHNLAVVSYISDRVAVMYLGQVMELAEAEELYKRPLHPYTQSLLSAIPQPDPDHLRNRTQLSGDVPSPFNPPSGCPFRTRCPLAKEKGTVNGICAEERPKLEAKKPGHFAACHFA
;
A
#
# COMPACT_ATOMS: atom_id res chain seq x y z
N MET A 1 -19.68 -17.82 26.15
CA MET A 1 -19.73 -18.07 24.71
C MET A 1 -18.32 -17.98 24.18
N SER A 2 -17.71 -19.12 23.88
CA SER A 2 -16.35 -19.24 23.34
C SER A 2 -16.35 -18.76 21.90
N ILE A 3 -15.61 -17.70 21.61
CA ILE A 3 -15.36 -17.24 20.25
C ILE A 3 -14.21 -18.10 19.71
N THR A 4 -14.56 -19.07 18.87
CA THR A 4 -13.58 -19.81 18.06
C THR A 4 -12.88 -18.84 17.11
N PRO A 5 -11.54 -18.81 17.05
CA PRO A 5 -10.84 -17.97 16.07
C PRO A 5 -11.14 -18.49 14.67
N SER A 6 -11.63 -17.61 13.81
CA SER A 6 -11.83 -17.89 12.38
C SER A 6 -10.45 -18.21 11.77
N THR A 7 -10.26 -19.45 11.36
CA THR A 7 -9.11 -19.88 10.56
C THR A 7 -9.27 -19.36 9.14
N ALA A 8 -8.86 -18.11 8.92
CA ALA A 8 -8.68 -17.60 7.55
C ALA A 8 -7.55 -18.41 6.88
N PRO A 9 -7.73 -18.86 5.62
CA PRO A 9 -6.71 -19.63 4.92
C PRO A 9 -5.41 -18.82 4.80
N ALA A 10 -4.27 -19.49 4.95
CA ALA A 10 -2.96 -18.88 4.75
C ALA A 10 -2.85 -18.39 3.29
N LEU A 11 -2.66 -17.09 3.11
CA LEU A 11 -2.56 -16.43 1.79
C LEU A 11 -1.12 -16.47 1.23
N SER A 12 -0.23 -17.29 1.79
CA SER A 12 1.15 -17.44 1.36
C SER A 12 1.27 -18.52 0.27
N VAL A 13 1.86 -18.16 -0.85
CA VAL A 13 2.01 -19.04 -2.04
C VAL A 13 3.37 -19.77 -2.07
N ARG A 14 4.32 -19.43 -1.20
CA ARG A 14 5.64 -20.06 -1.17
C ARG A 14 5.80 -20.91 0.08
N ASP A 15 5.96 -22.22 -0.13
CA ASP A 15 6.21 -23.19 0.93
C ASP A 15 7.44 -22.82 1.77
N GLY A 16 7.26 -22.76 3.09
CA GLY A 16 8.35 -22.78 4.07
C GLY A 16 8.83 -21.43 4.61
N ASN A 17 8.47 -20.29 4.05
CA ASN A 17 8.93 -18.99 4.54
C ASN A 17 7.87 -18.30 5.41
N GLN A 18 8.20 -18.01 6.66
CA GLN A 18 7.31 -17.21 7.52
C GLN A 18 7.15 -15.79 6.92
N PRO A 19 5.93 -15.23 6.85
CA PRO A 19 5.74 -13.88 6.37
C PRO A 19 6.42 -12.86 7.30
N LEU A 20 7.05 -11.84 6.72
CA LEU A 20 7.60 -10.70 7.45
C LEU A 20 6.47 -9.90 8.11
N LEU A 21 5.37 -9.74 7.38
CA LEU A 21 4.17 -9.06 7.86
C LEU A 21 2.94 -9.93 7.63
N ARG A 22 2.12 -10.12 8.67
CA ARG A 22 0.84 -10.81 8.59
C ARG A 22 -0.26 -9.91 9.10
N ILE A 23 -1.33 -9.78 8.32
CA ILE A 23 -2.50 -8.97 8.62
C ILE A 23 -3.73 -9.87 8.60
N ARG A 24 -4.55 -9.80 9.66
CA ARG A 24 -5.79 -10.58 9.77
C ARG A 24 -6.94 -9.70 10.24
N GLY A 25 -7.99 -9.65 9.44
CA GLY A 25 -9.24 -8.97 9.75
C GLY A 25 -9.08 -7.48 10.06
N ILE A 26 -8.08 -6.80 9.47
CA ILE A 26 -7.84 -5.39 9.78
C ILE A 26 -9.00 -4.54 9.29
N LYS A 27 -9.55 -3.75 10.24
CA LYS A 27 -10.55 -2.72 9.99
C LYS A 27 -10.04 -1.37 10.47
N LYS A 28 -10.34 -0.33 9.69
CA LYS A 28 -10.18 1.05 10.13
C LYS A 28 -11.40 1.86 9.74
N TYR A 29 -12.14 2.28 10.76
CA TYR A 29 -13.35 3.06 10.64
C TYR A 29 -13.14 4.44 11.27
N PHE A 30 -13.48 5.49 10.53
CA PHE A 30 -13.41 6.86 11.03
C PHE A 30 -14.81 7.35 11.39
N PRO A 31 -15.04 7.81 12.65
CA PRO A 31 -16.33 8.32 13.07
C PRO A 31 -16.66 9.63 12.36
N VAL A 32 -17.85 9.73 11.77
CA VAL A 32 -18.41 10.99 11.24
C VAL A 32 -19.24 11.62 12.34
N ARG A 33 -18.85 12.84 12.74
CA ARG A 33 -19.51 13.59 13.79
C ARG A 33 -20.30 14.75 13.19
N ARG A 34 -21.49 15.03 13.74
CA ARG A 34 -22.35 16.12 13.27
C ARG A 34 -22.97 16.90 14.44
N GLY A 35 -23.25 18.18 14.17
CA GLY A 35 -23.88 19.10 15.11
C GLY A 35 -22.96 19.64 16.19
N PHE A 36 -23.48 20.58 17.01
CA PHE A 36 -22.75 21.26 18.09
C PHE A 36 -22.21 20.27 19.14
N LEU A 37 -22.96 19.20 19.42
CA LEU A 37 -22.59 18.17 20.40
C LEU A 37 -21.68 17.08 19.82
N GLN A 38 -21.16 17.22 18.59
CA GLN A 38 -20.24 16.26 17.94
C GLN A 38 -20.73 14.80 18.01
N ARG A 39 -22.05 14.57 17.88
CA ARG A 39 -22.63 13.22 17.92
C ARG A 39 -22.17 12.40 16.73
N VAL A 40 -21.74 11.15 16.97
CA VAL A 40 -21.38 10.21 15.91
C VAL A 40 -22.65 9.77 15.18
N ILE A 41 -22.73 10.07 13.87
CA ILE A 41 -23.85 9.73 12.99
C ILE A 41 -23.57 8.50 12.13
N GLY A 42 -22.34 8.02 12.10
CA GLY A 42 -21.90 6.84 11.34
C GLY A 42 -20.39 6.77 11.23
N TYR A 43 -19.91 5.83 10.40
CA TYR A 43 -18.49 5.57 10.22
C TYR A 43 -18.12 5.47 8.74
N VAL A 44 -17.02 6.10 8.35
CA VAL A 44 -16.37 5.86 7.06
C VAL A 44 -15.52 4.60 7.20
N LYS A 45 -15.87 3.54 6.49
CA LYS A 45 -15.17 2.26 6.49
C LYS A 45 -14.01 2.31 5.49
N ALA A 46 -12.89 2.92 5.93
CA ALA A 46 -11.74 3.13 5.04
C ALA A 46 -10.96 1.84 4.75
N VAL A 47 -10.90 0.93 5.72
CA VAL A 47 -10.38 -0.45 5.58
C VAL A 47 -11.38 -1.36 6.27
N ASP A 48 -11.78 -2.44 5.61
CA ASP A 48 -12.87 -3.31 6.07
C ASP A 48 -12.54 -4.78 5.81
N ASP A 49 -12.03 -5.47 6.83
CA ASP A 49 -11.72 -6.90 6.85
C ASP A 49 -10.59 -7.30 5.87
N VAL A 50 -9.47 -6.61 5.93
CA VAL A 50 -8.30 -6.92 5.08
C VAL A 50 -7.45 -8.01 5.72
N ASN A 51 -7.14 -9.03 4.89
CA ASN A 51 -6.24 -10.12 5.21
C ASN A 51 -5.12 -10.17 4.16
N LEU A 52 -3.85 -10.08 4.59
CA LEU A 52 -2.68 -10.09 3.71
C LEU A 52 -1.48 -10.70 4.42
N ASP A 53 -0.65 -11.42 3.67
CA ASP A 53 0.70 -11.84 4.07
C ASP A 53 1.71 -11.22 3.12
N VAL A 54 2.81 -10.67 3.67
CA VAL A 54 3.93 -10.12 2.90
C VAL A 54 5.18 -10.90 3.26
N LEU A 55 5.85 -11.46 2.26
CA LEU A 55 7.03 -12.29 2.44
C LEU A 55 8.30 -11.42 2.53
N PRO A 56 9.36 -11.89 3.22
CA PRO A 56 10.64 -11.17 3.21
C PRO A 56 11.17 -11.00 1.79
N GLY A 57 11.66 -9.80 1.47
CA GLY A 57 12.26 -9.46 0.18
C GLY A 57 11.27 -9.34 -0.98
N GLU A 58 9.94 -9.47 -0.77
CA GLU A 58 8.96 -9.26 -1.84
C GLU A 58 8.53 -7.80 -1.99
N THR A 59 8.06 -7.44 -3.17
CA THR A 59 7.25 -6.24 -3.40
C THR A 59 5.80 -6.62 -3.60
N LEU A 60 4.94 -6.30 -2.62
CA LEU A 60 3.49 -6.40 -2.77
C LEU A 60 2.93 -5.09 -3.32
N GLY A 61 2.43 -5.10 -4.54
CA GLY A 61 1.68 -3.99 -5.13
C GLY A 61 0.29 -3.87 -4.53
N LEU A 62 -0.12 -2.67 -4.13
CA LEU A 62 -1.45 -2.38 -3.62
C LEU A 62 -2.12 -1.35 -4.52
N VAL A 63 -3.11 -1.78 -5.30
CA VAL A 63 -3.75 -0.96 -6.35
C VAL A 63 -5.25 -0.81 -6.13
N GLY A 64 -5.84 0.20 -6.77
CA GLY A 64 -7.27 0.48 -6.74
C GLY A 64 -7.56 1.96 -6.95
N GLU A 65 -8.83 2.30 -7.17
CA GLU A 65 -9.28 3.70 -7.37
C GLU A 65 -8.89 4.59 -6.18
N SER A 66 -8.78 5.91 -6.44
CA SER A 66 -8.51 6.88 -5.37
C SER A 66 -9.58 6.80 -4.28
N GLY A 67 -9.17 6.91 -3.02
CA GLY A 67 -10.08 6.81 -1.87
C GLY A 67 -10.51 5.40 -1.48
N CYS A 68 -10.04 4.32 -2.14
CA CYS A 68 -10.43 2.95 -1.78
C CYS A 68 -9.77 2.40 -0.50
N GLY A 69 -8.91 3.19 0.21
CA GLY A 69 -8.35 2.83 1.51
C GLY A 69 -6.88 2.42 1.54
N LYS A 70 -6.15 2.41 0.40
CA LYS A 70 -4.74 1.97 0.29
C LYS A 70 -3.79 2.67 1.28
N SER A 71 -3.74 3.99 1.25
CA SER A 71 -2.90 4.80 2.16
C SER A 71 -3.31 4.63 3.62
N THR A 72 -4.60 4.44 3.89
CA THR A 72 -5.10 4.17 5.25
C THR A 72 -4.62 2.81 5.73
N LEU A 73 -4.65 1.77 4.88
CA LEU A 73 -4.11 0.45 5.20
C LEU A 73 -2.61 0.54 5.51
N GLY A 74 -1.82 1.18 4.64
CA GLY A 74 -0.38 1.38 4.86
C GLY A 74 -0.07 2.09 6.18
N ARG A 75 -0.78 3.17 6.48
CA ARG A 75 -0.63 3.90 7.76
C ARG A 75 -1.09 3.07 8.96
N SER A 76 -2.08 2.20 8.81
CA SER A 76 -2.52 1.30 9.88
C SER A 76 -1.49 0.21 10.16
N ILE A 77 -0.85 -0.34 9.13
CA ILE A 77 0.25 -1.32 9.26
C ILE A 77 1.40 -0.73 10.08
N LEU A 78 1.82 0.50 9.77
CA LEU A 78 2.88 1.21 10.51
C LEU A 78 2.42 1.74 11.88
N ARG A 79 1.17 1.51 12.28
CA ARG A 79 0.60 2.07 13.51
C ARG A 79 0.76 3.60 13.61
N LEU A 80 0.74 4.28 12.44
CA LEU A 80 0.57 5.74 12.36
C LEU A 80 -0.90 6.13 12.56
N VAL A 81 -1.79 5.22 12.17
CA VAL A 81 -3.23 5.27 12.43
C VAL A 81 -3.60 3.95 13.11
N GLU A 82 -4.19 4.01 14.30
CA GLU A 82 -4.57 2.81 15.04
C GLU A 82 -5.70 2.08 14.32
N PRO A 83 -5.60 0.75 14.09
CA PRO A 83 -6.70 -0.04 13.55
C PRO A 83 -7.87 -0.07 14.53
N THR A 84 -9.10 -0.21 14.03
CA THR A 84 -10.30 -0.35 14.84
C THR A 84 -10.44 -1.80 15.35
N GLU A 85 -10.13 -2.77 14.49
CA GLU A 85 -10.18 -4.21 14.78
C GLU A 85 -9.11 -4.96 13.98
N GLY A 86 -8.92 -6.23 14.29
CA GLY A 86 -7.99 -7.14 13.62
C GLY A 86 -6.62 -7.20 14.28
N THR A 87 -5.68 -7.92 13.65
CA THR A 87 -4.31 -8.13 14.14
C THR A 87 -3.28 -7.83 13.07
N ILE A 88 -2.14 -7.30 13.51
CA ILE A 88 -0.94 -7.04 12.70
C ILE A 88 0.22 -7.72 13.40
N GLU A 89 0.84 -8.70 12.74
CA GLU A 89 2.06 -9.36 13.19
C GLU A 89 3.23 -8.92 12.29
N PHE A 90 4.32 -8.50 12.90
CA PHE A 90 5.57 -8.19 12.23
C PHE A 90 6.68 -9.10 12.80
N GLU A 91 7.37 -9.85 11.93
CA GLU A 91 8.35 -10.87 12.34
C GLU A 91 7.81 -11.84 13.40
N GLY A 92 6.54 -12.25 13.26
CA GLY A 92 5.89 -13.17 14.21
C GLY A 92 5.42 -12.54 15.53
N HIS A 93 5.62 -11.24 15.73
CA HIS A 93 5.20 -10.54 16.94
C HIS A 93 3.94 -9.71 16.68
N ASP A 94 2.91 -9.86 17.49
CA ASP A 94 1.72 -9.02 17.43
C ASP A 94 2.05 -7.58 17.87
N ILE A 95 1.95 -6.66 16.91
CA ILE A 95 2.21 -5.23 17.13
C ILE A 95 0.93 -4.41 17.26
N THR A 96 -0.24 -5.06 17.22
CA THR A 96 -1.57 -4.40 17.07
C THR A 96 -1.88 -3.42 18.19
N LYS A 97 -1.50 -3.76 19.42
CA LYS A 97 -1.84 -2.96 20.61
C LYS A 97 -0.63 -2.42 21.37
N LEU A 98 0.57 -2.50 20.76
CA LEU A 98 1.78 -2.00 21.41
C LEU A 98 1.71 -0.49 21.67
N GLY A 99 2.17 -0.06 22.81
CA GLY A 99 2.29 1.36 23.17
C GLY A 99 3.42 2.06 22.41
N ARG A 100 3.47 3.39 22.50
CA ARG A 100 4.46 4.21 21.76
C ARG A 100 5.91 3.81 22.04
N SER A 101 6.26 3.48 23.30
CA SER A 101 7.60 3.07 23.69
C SER A 101 7.99 1.73 23.08
N GLN A 102 7.07 0.77 23.05
CA GLN A 102 7.27 -0.55 22.48
C GLN A 102 7.34 -0.51 20.94
N MET A 103 6.58 0.39 20.31
CA MET A 103 6.63 0.63 18.86
C MET A 103 7.91 1.34 18.40
N LYS A 104 8.61 2.06 19.30
CA LYS A 104 9.78 2.86 18.91
C LYS A 104 10.88 2.02 18.21
N PRO A 105 11.37 0.89 18.76
CA PRO A 105 12.37 0.08 18.07
C PRO A 105 11.85 -0.44 16.72
N LEU A 106 10.62 -0.92 16.65
CA LEU A 106 10.01 -1.46 15.42
C LEU A 106 9.87 -0.43 14.30
N ARG A 107 9.75 0.85 14.65
CA ARG A 107 9.71 1.93 13.67
C ARG A 107 11.04 2.14 12.93
N ALA A 108 12.17 1.65 13.44
CA ALA A 108 13.39 1.61 12.67
C ALA A 108 13.29 0.59 11.54
N ASP A 109 12.70 -0.58 11.82
CA ASP A 109 12.56 -1.68 10.87
C ASP A 109 11.41 -1.46 9.85
N MET A 110 10.47 -0.56 10.15
CA MET A 110 9.30 -0.26 9.32
C MET A 110 9.23 1.21 8.97
N GLN A 111 9.49 1.56 7.72
CA GLN A 111 9.55 2.95 7.26
C GLN A 111 8.48 3.27 6.20
N MET A 112 8.27 4.56 5.95
CA MET A 112 7.32 5.05 4.95
C MET A 112 7.96 6.06 4.01
N ILE A 113 7.74 5.87 2.71
CA ILE A 113 7.96 6.88 1.68
C ILE A 113 6.60 7.50 1.37
N PHE A 114 6.48 8.81 1.56
CA PHE A 114 5.22 9.53 1.44
C PHE A 114 4.93 9.98 0.01
N GLN A 115 3.66 10.15 -0.30
CA GLN A 115 3.13 10.57 -1.60
C GLN A 115 3.57 11.99 -1.99
N ASP A 116 3.58 12.92 -1.03
CA ASP A 116 3.97 14.31 -1.27
C ASP A 116 5.43 14.53 -0.86
N PRO A 117 6.36 14.65 -1.83
CA PRO A 117 7.77 14.87 -1.53
C PRO A 117 8.04 16.27 -0.96
N VAL A 118 7.12 17.24 -1.15
CA VAL A 118 7.27 18.61 -0.62
C VAL A 118 6.79 18.67 0.82
N GLY A 119 5.57 18.23 1.10
CA GLY A 119 5.00 18.27 2.44
C GLY A 119 5.62 17.28 3.42
N SER A 120 6.34 16.27 2.92
CA SER A 120 6.99 15.26 3.77
C SER A 120 8.35 15.69 4.34
N LEU A 121 8.97 16.75 3.82
CA LEU A 121 10.25 17.27 4.24
C LEU A 121 10.08 18.60 4.99
N ASN A 122 10.68 18.73 6.18
CA ASN A 122 10.64 19.99 6.92
C ASN A 122 11.50 21.06 6.18
N PRO A 123 10.89 22.14 5.64
CA PRO A 123 11.61 23.13 4.84
C PRO A 123 12.63 23.94 5.63
N ARG A 124 12.60 23.88 6.97
CA ARG A 124 13.53 24.60 7.87
C ARG A 124 14.75 23.78 8.27
N MET A 125 14.79 22.52 7.90
CA MET A 125 15.91 21.61 8.19
C MET A 125 16.78 21.44 6.96
N SER A 126 18.10 21.28 7.17
CA SER A 126 18.99 20.85 6.08
C SER A 126 18.67 19.43 5.63
N VAL A 127 19.02 19.08 4.41
CA VAL A 127 18.86 17.71 3.88
C VAL A 127 19.59 16.70 4.78
N GLY A 128 20.78 17.07 5.27
CA GLY A 128 21.54 16.23 6.21
C GLY A 128 20.80 15.96 7.51
N ASP A 129 20.17 16.98 8.07
CA ASP A 129 19.39 16.84 9.29
C ASP A 129 18.12 16.00 9.04
N ILE A 130 17.43 16.20 7.91
CA ILE A 130 16.23 15.43 7.54
C ILE A 130 16.55 13.93 7.42
N VAL A 131 17.61 13.56 6.69
CA VAL A 131 18.00 12.17 6.51
C VAL A 131 18.54 11.57 7.81
N GLY A 132 19.28 12.36 8.61
CA GLY A 132 19.87 11.91 9.87
C GLY A 132 18.94 11.96 11.08
N GLU A 133 17.75 12.57 10.98
CA GLU A 133 16.80 12.73 12.11
C GLU A 133 16.41 11.38 12.72
N GLY A 134 16.06 10.41 11.88
CA GLY A 134 15.71 9.07 12.33
C GLY A 134 16.82 8.42 13.16
N LEU A 135 18.06 8.53 12.71
CA LEU A 135 19.23 8.02 13.43
C LEU A 135 19.36 8.64 14.81
N LEU A 136 19.18 9.97 14.91
CA LEU A 136 19.23 10.70 16.18
C LEU A 136 18.12 10.24 17.14
N VAL A 137 16.89 10.13 16.64
CA VAL A 137 15.71 9.69 17.42
C VAL A 137 15.91 8.26 17.96
N HIS A 138 16.56 7.39 17.17
CA HIS A 138 16.88 6.02 17.56
C HIS A 138 18.19 5.87 18.35
N GLY A 139 18.79 6.98 18.81
CA GLY A 139 19.85 6.98 19.81
C GLY A 139 21.28 7.14 19.29
N MET A 140 21.49 7.29 17.97
CA MET A 140 22.80 7.58 17.40
C MET A 140 23.18 9.02 17.67
N ARG A 141 23.79 9.29 18.83
CA ARG A 141 24.20 10.65 19.25
C ARG A 141 25.48 11.16 18.58
N ASN A 142 26.31 10.23 18.09
CA ASN A 142 27.57 10.57 17.41
C ASN A 142 27.30 11.31 16.08
N ARG A 143 27.54 12.61 16.06
CA ARG A 143 27.27 13.46 14.89
C ARG A 143 28.12 13.09 13.67
N PRO A 144 29.44 12.93 13.75
CA PRO A 144 30.26 12.49 12.63
C PRO A 144 29.79 11.19 11.97
N GLU A 145 29.36 10.22 12.79
CA GLU A 145 28.84 8.94 12.30
C GLU A 145 27.50 9.11 11.56
N ARG A 146 26.57 9.92 12.10
CA ARG A 146 25.32 10.25 11.41
C ARG A 146 25.59 10.96 10.08
N GLU A 147 26.50 11.92 10.06
CA GLU A 147 26.87 12.64 8.82
C GLU A 147 27.45 11.68 7.77
N LYS A 148 28.27 10.71 8.19
CA LYS A 148 28.81 9.68 7.29
C LYS A 148 27.69 8.83 6.68
N ILE A 149 26.75 8.31 7.50
CA ILE A 149 25.61 7.52 7.02
C ILE A 149 24.74 8.37 6.09
N THR A 150 24.40 9.60 6.49
CA THR A 150 23.60 10.51 5.69
C THR A 150 24.20 10.76 4.31
N ARG A 151 25.50 11.03 4.24
CA ARG A 151 26.21 11.25 2.96
C ARG A 151 26.26 9.98 2.10
N ASP A 152 26.38 8.81 2.73
CA ASP A 152 26.31 7.54 2.03
C ASP A 152 24.90 7.31 1.46
N MET A 153 23.84 7.52 2.24
CA MET A 153 22.46 7.40 1.76
C MET A 153 22.15 8.35 0.60
N LEU A 154 22.63 9.59 0.66
CA LEU A 154 22.49 10.54 -0.45
C LEU A 154 23.16 10.01 -1.73
N ARG A 155 24.37 9.45 -1.62
CA ARG A 155 25.07 8.86 -2.76
C ARG A 155 24.28 7.69 -3.36
N ARG A 156 23.74 6.80 -2.52
CA ARG A 156 22.94 5.61 -2.95
C ARG A 156 21.68 6.01 -3.70
N VAL A 157 21.05 7.11 -3.34
CA VAL A 157 19.88 7.61 -4.09
C VAL A 157 20.28 8.52 -5.28
N GLY A 158 21.56 8.57 -5.67
CA GLY A 158 22.05 9.32 -6.82
C GLY A 158 22.14 10.84 -6.59
N LEU A 159 22.25 11.28 -5.34
CA LEU A 159 22.48 12.67 -4.97
C LEU A 159 23.94 12.90 -4.53
N ARG A 160 24.46 14.09 -4.78
CA ARG A 160 25.80 14.45 -4.32
C ARG A 160 25.83 14.57 -2.80
N PRO A 161 26.83 13.99 -2.09
CA PRO A 161 26.94 14.08 -0.63
C PRO A 161 27.03 15.52 -0.09
N GLU A 162 27.54 16.46 -0.88
CA GLU A 162 27.65 17.87 -0.54
C GLU A 162 26.28 18.54 -0.38
N TYR A 163 25.23 17.96 -0.97
CA TYR A 163 23.87 18.45 -0.86
C TYR A 163 23.28 18.30 0.55
N ALA A 164 23.96 17.61 1.46
CA ALA A 164 23.57 17.50 2.87
C ALA A 164 23.36 18.86 3.55
N ASN A 165 24.11 19.91 3.12
CA ASN A 165 24.04 21.25 3.71
C ASN A 165 22.95 22.15 3.07
N ARG A 166 22.27 21.68 2.03
CA ARG A 166 21.21 22.43 1.34
C ARG A 166 19.84 22.20 1.97
N TYR A 167 18.89 23.04 1.59
CA TYR A 167 17.50 22.97 2.07
C TYR A 167 16.56 22.38 1.00
N PRO A 168 15.44 21.77 1.39
CA PRO A 168 14.51 21.12 0.45
C PRO A 168 14.04 22.00 -0.70
N HIS A 169 13.87 23.30 -0.49
CA HIS A 169 13.39 24.22 -1.51
C HIS A 169 14.38 24.46 -2.67
N GLU A 170 15.66 24.07 -2.49
CA GLU A 170 16.70 24.16 -3.53
C GLU A 170 16.69 22.96 -4.51
N PHE A 171 15.76 22.00 -4.33
CA PHE A 171 15.74 20.76 -5.10
C PHE A 171 14.48 20.62 -5.96
N SER A 172 14.60 19.92 -7.10
CA SER A 172 13.46 19.52 -7.92
C SER A 172 12.58 18.49 -7.20
N GLY A 173 11.35 18.27 -7.69
CA GLY A 173 10.42 17.28 -7.13
C GLY A 173 11.03 15.88 -7.05
N GLY A 174 11.66 15.40 -8.12
CA GLY A 174 12.34 14.10 -8.15
C GLY A 174 13.53 14.00 -7.19
N GLN A 175 14.29 15.09 -7.01
CA GLN A 175 15.38 15.13 -6.03
C GLN A 175 14.84 15.12 -4.59
N ARG A 176 13.73 15.82 -4.30
CA ARG A 176 13.06 15.75 -2.99
C ARG A 176 12.55 14.36 -2.70
N GLN A 177 12.01 13.67 -3.70
CA GLN A 177 11.60 12.26 -3.55
C GLN A 177 12.79 11.37 -3.20
N ARG A 178 13.94 11.55 -3.85
CA ARG A 178 15.18 10.82 -3.53
C ARG A 178 15.67 11.12 -2.11
N ILE A 179 15.52 12.35 -1.61
CA ILE A 179 15.81 12.70 -0.20
C ILE A 179 14.86 11.95 0.74
N GLY A 180 13.56 11.88 0.42
CA GLY A 180 12.59 11.09 1.18
C GLY A 180 12.91 9.59 1.24
N ILE A 181 13.40 9.03 0.11
CA ILE A 181 13.89 7.66 0.04
C ILE A 181 15.15 7.48 0.91
N ALA A 182 16.13 8.38 0.81
CA ALA A 182 17.34 8.34 1.64
C ALA A 182 17.02 8.40 3.14
N ARG A 183 16.04 9.23 3.54
CA ARG A 183 15.55 9.30 4.93
C ARG A 183 14.99 7.96 5.40
N ALA A 184 14.17 7.31 4.59
CA ALA A 184 13.59 6.01 4.93
C ALA A 184 14.68 4.92 5.06
N LEU A 185 15.69 4.94 4.20
CA LEU A 185 16.78 3.96 4.19
C LEU A 185 17.80 4.14 5.30
N ALA A 186 17.94 5.33 5.85
CA ALA A 186 18.99 5.66 6.83
C ALA A 186 18.96 4.74 8.08
N LEU A 187 17.79 4.20 8.42
CA LEU A 187 17.59 3.26 9.54
C LEU A 187 17.79 1.80 9.16
N SER A 188 18.12 1.49 7.90
CA SER A 188 18.24 0.11 7.37
C SER A 188 17.00 -0.74 7.64
N PRO A 189 15.81 -0.28 7.20
CA PRO A 189 14.55 -0.95 7.48
C PRO A 189 14.43 -2.31 6.77
N LYS A 190 13.57 -3.18 7.30
CA LYS A 190 13.18 -4.45 6.68
C LYS A 190 11.95 -4.30 5.78
N LEU A 191 11.05 -3.38 6.15
CA LEU A 191 9.80 -3.09 5.44
C LEU A 191 9.69 -1.61 5.12
N ILE A 192 9.40 -1.29 3.87
CA ILE A 192 9.07 0.07 3.44
C ILE A 192 7.67 0.08 2.81
N ILE A 193 6.80 0.95 3.30
CA ILE A 193 5.53 1.25 2.64
C ILE A 193 5.73 2.50 1.78
N ALA A 194 5.71 2.32 0.46
CA ALA A 194 5.82 3.39 -0.51
C ALA A 194 4.41 3.84 -0.94
N ASP A 195 3.93 4.93 -0.35
CA ASP A 195 2.59 5.48 -0.60
C ASP A 195 2.63 6.42 -1.80
N GLU A 196 2.24 5.93 -2.97
CA GLU A 196 2.25 6.63 -4.26
C GLU A 196 3.58 7.41 -4.55
N PRO A 197 4.74 6.76 -4.45
CA PRO A 197 6.04 7.46 -4.40
C PRO A 197 6.43 8.16 -5.70
N VAL A 198 5.68 7.97 -6.78
CA VAL A 198 5.97 8.53 -8.11
C VAL A 198 4.80 9.33 -8.70
N SER A 199 3.66 9.42 -8.03
CA SER A 199 2.42 10.01 -8.59
C SER A 199 2.53 11.50 -8.91
N ALA A 200 3.37 12.24 -8.19
CA ALA A 200 3.58 13.68 -8.35
C ALA A 200 4.78 14.03 -9.26
N LEU A 201 5.35 13.05 -9.98
CA LEU A 201 6.55 13.23 -10.79
C LEU A 201 6.26 13.08 -12.29
N ASP A 202 7.07 13.74 -13.12
CA ASP A 202 7.04 13.56 -14.57
C ASP A 202 7.41 12.12 -14.96
N VAL A 203 6.88 11.61 -16.08
CA VAL A 203 7.02 10.21 -16.52
C VAL A 203 8.48 9.74 -16.59
N SER A 204 9.39 10.59 -17.10
CA SER A 204 10.82 10.27 -17.17
C SER A 204 11.47 10.14 -15.79
N ILE A 205 11.08 10.99 -14.85
CA ILE A 205 11.55 10.94 -13.46
C ILE A 205 10.93 9.78 -12.70
N GLN A 206 9.65 9.46 -12.97
CA GLN A 206 9.00 8.25 -12.41
C GLN A 206 9.82 7.00 -12.69
N SER A 207 10.21 6.78 -13.97
CA SER A 207 11.01 5.61 -14.37
C SER A 207 12.35 5.54 -13.63
N GLN A 208 13.02 6.68 -13.46
CA GLN A 208 14.28 6.74 -12.70
C GLN A 208 14.11 6.39 -11.22
N VAL A 209 13.02 6.85 -10.59
CA VAL A 209 12.73 6.55 -9.16
C VAL A 209 12.31 5.08 -9.00
N LEU A 210 11.57 4.52 -9.96
CA LEU A 210 11.19 3.10 -9.94
C LEU A 210 12.43 2.21 -10.05
N ASN A 211 13.33 2.47 -11.01
CA ASN A 211 14.59 1.73 -11.13
C ASN A 211 15.41 1.83 -9.84
N LEU A 212 15.53 3.05 -9.28
CA LEU A 212 16.21 3.24 -8.00
C LEU A 212 15.62 2.37 -6.87
N LEU A 213 14.28 2.28 -6.76
CA LEU A 213 13.64 1.44 -5.74
C LEU A 213 13.90 -0.06 -5.98
N VAL A 214 13.94 -0.50 -7.23
CA VAL A 214 14.29 -1.89 -7.59
C VAL A 214 15.74 -2.20 -7.20
N ASP A 215 16.69 -1.32 -7.55
CA ASP A 215 18.11 -1.48 -7.24
C ASP A 215 18.34 -1.52 -5.71
N LEU A 216 17.71 -0.59 -4.98
CA LEU A 216 17.78 -0.54 -3.52
C LEU A 216 17.17 -1.77 -2.85
N ARG A 217 16.07 -2.32 -3.42
CA ARG A 217 15.51 -3.59 -2.95
C ARG A 217 16.52 -4.72 -3.02
N GLN A 218 17.19 -4.85 -4.14
CA GLN A 218 18.20 -5.90 -4.35
C GLN A 218 19.42 -5.70 -3.45
N GLU A 219 19.90 -4.46 -3.33
CA GLU A 219 21.09 -4.13 -2.55
C GLU A 219 20.91 -4.36 -1.05
N PHE A 220 19.73 -3.98 -0.51
CA PHE A 220 19.45 -4.02 0.93
C PHE A 220 18.54 -5.19 1.36
N GLY A 221 18.06 -6.02 0.45
CA GLY A 221 17.11 -7.10 0.76
C GLY A 221 15.75 -6.58 1.27
N LEU A 222 15.30 -5.42 0.77
CA LEU A 222 14.11 -4.74 1.28
C LEU A 222 12.81 -5.45 0.89
N THR A 223 11.84 -5.37 1.79
CA THR A 223 10.45 -5.73 1.50
C THR A 223 9.64 -4.46 1.26
N TYR A 224 8.85 -4.43 0.18
CA TYR A 224 8.00 -3.29 -0.13
C TYR A 224 6.51 -3.63 -0.07
N ILE A 225 5.71 -2.69 0.45
CA ILE A 225 4.30 -2.54 0.07
C ILE A 225 4.22 -1.29 -0.81
N PHE A 226 4.02 -1.49 -2.10
CA PHE A 226 4.02 -0.41 -3.09
C PHE A 226 2.60 0.00 -3.43
N VAL A 227 2.17 1.14 -2.92
CA VAL A 227 0.83 1.69 -3.16
C VAL A 227 0.86 2.55 -4.42
N ALA A 228 -0.02 2.26 -5.37
CA ALA A 228 -0.21 3.10 -6.55
C ALA A 228 -1.66 3.03 -7.06
N HIS A 229 -2.04 4.01 -7.87
CA HIS A 229 -3.29 3.98 -8.64
C HIS A 229 -3.05 3.53 -10.10
N ASN A 230 -1.80 3.54 -10.57
CA ASN A 230 -1.43 3.14 -11.92
C ASN A 230 -0.94 1.69 -11.93
N LEU A 231 -1.73 0.81 -12.54
CA LEU A 231 -1.43 -0.62 -12.68
C LEU A 231 -0.15 -0.87 -13.51
N ALA A 232 0.14 -0.05 -14.54
CA ALA A 232 1.35 -0.22 -15.35
C ALA A 232 2.63 -0.02 -14.52
N VAL A 233 2.61 0.91 -13.56
CA VAL A 233 3.73 1.13 -12.64
C VAL A 233 3.91 -0.08 -11.72
N VAL A 234 2.80 -0.62 -11.21
CA VAL A 234 2.81 -1.75 -10.28
C VAL A 234 3.27 -3.04 -10.96
N SER A 235 2.89 -3.27 -12.22
CA SER A 235 3.37 -4.45 -12.98
C SER A 235 4.88 -4.50 -13.13
N TYR A 236 5.54 -3.34 -13.14
CA TYR A 236 6.98 -3.27 -13.30
C TYR A 236 7.76 -3.64 -12.03
N ILE A 237 7.24 -3.27 -10.85
CA ILE A 237 8.01 -3.37 -9.60
C ILE A 237 7.54 -4.52 -8.69
N SER A 238 6.32 -5.05 -8.89
CA SER A 238 5.68 -5.94 -7.91
C SER A 238 5.82 -7.41 -8.28
N ASP A 239 6.06 -8.25 -7.27
CA ASP A 239 6.00 -9.71 -7.40
C ASP A 239 4.55 -10.21 -7.31
N ARG A 240 3.76 -9.64 -6.39
CA ARG A 240 2.33 -9.92 -6.20
C ARG A 240 1.55 -8.62 -6.15
N VAL A 241 0.28 -8.68 -6.54
CA VAL A 241 -0.60 -7.50 -6.56
C VAL A 241 -1.90 -7.79 -5.82
N ALA A 242 -2.24 -6.92 -4.89
CA ALA A 242 -3.53 -6.87 -4.22
C ALA A 242 -4.36 -5.71 -4.77
N VAL A 243 -5.55 -6.02 -5.28
CA VAL A 243 -6.48 -5.03 -5.85
C VAL A 243 -7.53 -4.67 -4.80
N MET A 244 -7.56 -3.40 -4.39
CA MET A 244 -8.49 -2.90 -3.37
C MET A 244 -9.66 -2.12 -3.96
N TYR A 245 -10.85 -2.35 -3.40
CA TYR A 245 -12.07 -1.60 -3.67
C TYR A 245 -12.87 -1.37 -2.39
N LEU A 246 -13.26 -0.13 -2.10
CA LEU A 246 -14.02 0.26 -0.89
C LEU A 246 -13.53 -0.39 0.41
N GLY A 247 -12.23 -0.31 0.67
CA GLY A 247 -11.60 -0.82 1.89
C GLY A 247 -11.34 -2.31 1.92
N GLN A 248 -11.64 -3.06 0.87
CA GLN A 248 -11.53 -4.52 0.80
C GLN A 248 -10.57 -4.94 -0.31
N VAL A 249 -9.93 -6.12 -0.14
CA VAL A 249 -9.16 -6.76 -1.20
C VAL A 249 -10.10 -7.60 -2.05
N MET A 250 -10.19 -7.27 -3.33
CA MET A 250 -11.05 -7.95 -4.30
C MET A 250 -10.34 -9.08 -5.02
N GLU A 251 -9.04 -8.92 -5.24
CA GLU A 251 -8.21 -9.90 -5.92
C GLU A 251 -6.76 -9.80 -5.43
N LEU A 252 -6.07 -10.94 -5.32
CA LEU A 252 -4.67 -11.07 -4.95
C LEU A 252 -4.04 -12.20 -5.75
N ALA A 253 -2.98 -11.89 -6.52
CA ALA A 253 -2.26 -12.91 -7.29
C ALA A 253 -0.80 -12.49 -7.53
N GLU A 254 0.00 -13.39 -8.08
CA GLU A 254 1.28 -13.02 -8.70
C GLU A 254 1.02 -11.98 -9.81
N ALA A 255 1.92 -11.01 -9.95
CA ALA A 255 1.73 -9.90 -10.88
C ALA A 255 1.46 -10.41 -12.30
N GLU A 256 2.31 -11.30 -12.81
CA GLU A 256 2.18 -11.82 -14.16
C GLU A 256 0.82 -12.51 -14.42
N GLU A 257 0.35 -13.34 -13.46
CA GLU A 257 -0.94 -14.04 -13.58
C GLU A 257 -2.12 -13.07 -13.52
N LEU A 258 -2.07 -12.07 -12.62
CA LEU A 258 -3.13 -11.07 -12.50
C LEU A 258 -3.29 -10.24 -13.79
N TYR A 259 -2.19 -9.87 -14.44
CA TYR A 259 -2.23 -9.09 -15.69
C TYR A 259 -2.68 -9.93 -16.88
N LYS A 260 -2.32 -11.23 -16.94
CA LYS A 260 -2.69 -12.13 -18.03
C LYS A 260 -4.12 -12.66 -17.88
N ARG A 261 -4.55 -12.97 -16.67
CA ARG A 261 -5.81 -13.69 -16.39
C ARG A 261 -6.52 -13.15 -15.15
N PRO A 262 -6.95 -11.88 -15.16
CA PRO A 262 -7.69 -11.31 -14.04
C PRO A 262 -9.02 -12.05 -13.84
N LEU A 263 -9.33 -12.42 -12.60
CA LEU A 263 -10.54 -13.17 -12.25
C LEU A 263 -11.68 -12.24 -11.83
N HIS A 264 -11.37 -11.18 -11.07
CA HIS A 264 -12.41 -10.29 -10.58
C HIS A 264 -12.81 -9.23 -11.64
N PRO A 265 -14.12 -9.01 -11.90
CA PRO A 265 -14.58 -8.05 -12.92
C PRO A 265 -14.07 -6.62 -12.73
N TYR A 266 -13.80 -6.20 -11.49
CA TYR A 266 -13.18 -4.91 -11.19
C TYR A 266 -11.75 -4.83 -11.72
N THR A 267 -10.94 -5.86 -11.49
CA THR A 267 -9.56 -5.94 -12.00
C THR A 267 -9.54 -5.93 -13.53
N GLN A 268 -10.44 -6.69 -14.16
CA GLN A 268 -10.60 -6.70 -15.62
C GLN A 268 -10.89 -5.29 -16.15
N SER A 269 -11.78 -4.56 -15.49
CA SER A 269 -12.11 -3.18 -15.88
C SER A 269 -10.94 -2.22 -15.69
N LEU A 270 -10.18 -2.35 -14.59
CA LEU A 270 -8.99 -1.53 -14.36
C LEU A 270 -7.91 -1.80 -15.41
N LEU A 271 -7.65 -3.06 -15.74
CA LEU A 271 -6.65 -3.46 -16.75
C LEU A 271 -7.06 -3.01 -18.15
N SER A 272 -8.36 -3.05 -18.49
CA SER A 272 -8.87 -2.56 -19.78
C SER A 272 -8.67 -1.05 -19.98
N ALA A 273 -8.44 -0.31 -18.91
CA ALA A 273 -8.20 1.13 -18.94
C ALA A 273 -6.71 1.50 -19.15
N ILE A 274 -5.78 0.54 -19.04
CA ILE A 274 -4.35 0.78 -19.26
C ILE A 274 -4.12 1.11 -20.75
N PRO A 275 -3.45 2.23 -21.09
CA PRO A 275 -3.08 2.54 -22.46
C PRO A 275 -2.11 1.48 -23.01
N GLN A 276 -2.42 0.87 -24.14
CA GLN A 276 -1.50 0.03 -24.88
C GLN A 276 -0.87 0.84 -26.03
N PRO A 277 0.41 0.70 -26.30
CA PRO A 277 1.10 1.45 -27.35
C PRO A 277 0.78 0.97 -28.76
N ASP A 278 -0.14 0.01 -28.95
CA ASP A 278 -0.55 -0.53 -30.23
C ASP A 278 -1.76 0.26 -30.78
N PRO A 279 -1.61 1.03 -31.88
CA PRO A 279 -2.70 1.81 -32.47
C PRO A 279 -3.78 0.96 -33.15
N ASP A 280 -3.45 -0.28 -33.55
CA ASP A 280 -4.37 -1.17 -34.27
C ASP A 280 -5.22 -2.03 -33.31
N HIS A 281 -4.92 -1.98 -32.01
CA HIS A 281 -5.70 -2.70 -31.01
C HIS A 281 -7.05 -2.00 -30.77
N LEU A 282 -8.11 -2.53 -31.39
CA LEU A 282 -9.51 -2.12 -31.12
C LEU A 282 -9.82 -2.38 -29.63
N ARG A 283 -9.86 -1.31 -28.85
CA ARG A 283 -10.09 -1.40 -27.41
C ARG A 283 -11.54 -1.74 -27.10
N ASN A 284 -11.80 -2.95 -26.67
CA ASN A 284 -12.98 -3.27 -25.88
C ASN A 284 -12.82 -2.72 -24.45
N ARG A 285 -12.83 -1.39 -24.32
CA ARG A 285 -12.75 -0.73 -23.01
C ARG A 285 -14.03 -0.99 -22.24
N THR A 286 -13.94 -1.74 -21.15
CA THR A 286 -15.07 -1.93 -20.24
C THR A 286 -15.27 -0.65 -19.43
N GLN A 287 -16.19 0.21 -19.86
CA GLN A 287 -16.56 1.38 -19.07
C GLN A 287 -17.37 0.94 -17.85
N LEU A 288 -16.85 1.26 -16.67
CA LEU A 288 -17.59 1.09 -15.42
C LEU A 288 -18.72 2.14 -15.37
N SER A 289 -19.96 1.69 -15.29
CA SER A 289 -21.11 2.59 -15.17
C SER A 289 -21.34 2.99 -13.70
N GLY A 290 -21.63 4.26 -13.48
CA GLY A 290 -21.96 4.84 -12.18
C GLY A 290 -20.72 5.26 -11.36
N ASP A 291 -20.98 6.07 -10.32
CA ASP A 291 -19.97 6.58 -9.42
C ASP A 291 -19.52 5.52 -8.40
N VAL A 292 -18.33 5.74 -7.80
CA VAL A 292 -17.86 4.92 -6.68
C VAL A 292 -18.79 5.14 -5.49
N PRO A 293 -19.38 4.07 -4.92
CA PRO A 293 -20.25 4.22 -3.76
C PRO A 293 -19.50 4.81 -2.57
N SER A 294 -20.22 5.51 -1.71
CA SER A 294 -19.62 6.13 -0.53
C SER A 294 -19.14 5.08 0.48
N PRO A 295 -17.92 5.19 1.00
CA PRO A 295 -17.42 4.30 2.06
C PRO A 295 -18.14 4.53 3.41
N PHE A 296 -18.96 5.59 3.52
CA PHE A 296 -19.84 5.83 4.66
C PHE A 296 -21.05 4.90 4.65
N ASN A 297 -21.59 4.59 3.47
CA ASN A 297 -22.72 3.69 3.29
C ASN A 297 -22.44 2.74 2.11
N PRO A 298 -21.52 1.76 2.30
CA PRO A 298 -21.17 0.83 1.23
C PRO A 298 -22.34 -0.07 0.89
N PRO A 299 -22.44 -0.55 -0.36
CA PRO A 299 -23.44 -1.55 -0.77
C PRO A 299 -23.40 -2.79 0.11
N SER A 300 -24.55 -3.39 0.37
CA SER A 300 -24.66 -4.72 1.00
C SER A 300 -24.03 -5.80 0.12
N GLY A 301 -23.63 -6.92 0.69
CA GLY A 301 -23.02 -8.02 -0.05
C GLY A 301 -21.70 -7.62 -0.73
N CYS A 302 -21.57 -7.90 -2.02
CA CYS A 302 -20.41 -7.52 -2.82
C CYS A 302 -20.35 -5.99 -2.99
N PRO A 303 -19.28 -5.31 -2.54
CA PRO A 303 -19.19 -3.83 -2.64
C PRO A 303 -19.14 -3.33 -4.09
N PHE A 304 -18.71 -4.16 -5.03
CA PHE A 304 -18.64 -3.82 -6.45
C PHE A 304 -19.93 -4.07 -7.24
N ARG A 305 -20.95 -4.75 -6.65
CA ARG A 305 -22.15 -5.21 -7.37
C ARG A 305 -22.88 -4.14 -8.19
N THR A 306 -22.94 -2.91 -7.70
CA THR A 306 -23.67 -1.81 -8.37
C THR A 306 -22.99 -1.35 -9.66
N ARG A 307 -21.69 -1.58 -9.80
CA ARG A 307 -20.86 -1.22 -10.96
C ARG A 307 -20.42 -2.45 -11.78
N CYS A 308 -20.67 -3.67 -11.28
CA CYS A 308 -20.18 -4.91 -11.85
C CYS A 308 -20.91 -5.25 -13.18
N PRO A 309 -20.19 -5.33 -14.31
CA PRO A 309 -20.80 -5.71 -15.59
C PRO A 309 -21.32 -7.15 -15.57
N LEU A 310 -20.57 -8.08 -14.97
CA LEU A 310 -20.94 -9.48 -14.85
C LEU A 310 -22.21 -9.71 -14.00
N ALA A 311 -22.35 -8.95 -12.88
CA ALA A 311 -23.56 -9.03 -12.06
C ALA A 311 -24.81 -8.50 -12.80
N LYS A 312 -24.66 -7.50 -13.66
CA LYS A 312 -25.72 -6.98 -14.52
C LYS A 312 -26.12 -7.99 -15.59
N GLU A 313 -25.13 -8.57 -16.27
CA GLU A 313 -25.34 -9.59 -17.30
C GLU A 313 -26.07 -10.82 -16.74
N LYS A 314 -25.64 -11.31 -15.55
CA LYS A 314 -26.24 -12.46 -14.87
C LYS A 314 -27.54 -12.14 -14.11
N GLY A 315 -27.99 -10.90 -14.05
CA GLY A 315 -29.16 -10.49 -13.28
C GLY A 315 -29.03 -10.65 -11.75
N THR A 316 -27.81 -10.71 -11.23
CA THR A 316 -27.54 -11.03 -9.81
C THR A 316 -27.24 -9.80 -8.94
N VAL A 317 -27.38 -8.59 -9.48
CA VAL A 317 -27.10 -7.33 -8.76
C VAL A 317 -27.90 -7.21 -7.45
N ASN A 318 -29.16 -7.65 -7.45
CA ASN A 318 -30.05 -7.66 -6.28
C ASN A 318 -30.29 -9.07 -5.71
N GLY A 319 -29.63 -10.09 -6.23
CA GLY A 319 -29.62 -11.46 -5.72
C GLY A 319 -28.37 -11.73 -4.88
N ILE A 320 -27.70 -12.86 -5.10
CA ILE A 320 -26.56 -13.32 -4.31
C ILE A 320 -25.49 -12.24 -4.08
N CYS A 321 -25.24 -11.36 -5.08
CA CYS A 321 -24.29 -10.26 -4.93
C CYS A 321 -24.74 -9.19 -3.93
N ALA A 322 -26.03 -9.10 -3.60
CA ALA A 322 -26.56 -8.17 -2.60
C ALA A 322 -26.74 -8.84 -1.22
N GLU A 323 -27.03 -10.12 -1.24
CA GLU A 323 -27.36 -10.91 -0.04
C GLU A 323 -26.09 -11.37 0.70
N GLU A 324 -25.07 -11.79 -0.05
CA GLU A 324 -23.87 -12.38 0.51
C GLU A 324 -22.60 -11.61 0.07
N ARG A 325 -21.70 -11.35 1.05
CA ARG A 325 -20.38 -10.77 0.79
C ARG A 325 -19.42 -11.89 0.37
N PRO A 326 -18.88 -11.86 -0.87
CA PRO A 326 -17.91 -12.84 -1.31
C PRO A 326 -16.63 -12.74 -0.49
N LYS A 327 -16.11 -13.86 -0.02
CA LYS A 327 -14.82 -13.94 0.67
C LYS A 327 -13.68 -13.97 -0.34
N LEU A 328 -12.53 -13.46 0.08
CA LEU A 328 -11.28 -13.61 -0.69
C LEU A 328 -10.82 -15.06 -0.56
N GLU A 329 -11.07 -15.87 -1.58
CA GLU A 329 -10.78 -17.31 -1.59
C GLU A 329 -9.87 -17.67 -2.74
N ALA A 330 -9.07 -18.73 -2.56
CA ALA A 330 -8.24 -19.28 -3.63
C ALA A 330 -9.14 -19.87 -4.74
N LYS A 331 -9.07 -19.31 -5.93
CA LYS A 331 -9.75 -19.83 -7.13
C LYS A 331 -8.81 -20.70 -7.95
N LYS A 332 -7.51 -20.44 -7.84
CA LYS A 332 -6.40 -21.25 -8.35
C LYS A 332 -5.24 -21.17 -7.35
N PRO A 333 -4.25 -22.08 -7.44
CA PRO A 333 -3.03 -21.95 -6.65
C PRO A 333 -2.43 -20.55 -6.80
N GLY A 334 -2.27 -19.83 -5.67
CA GLY A 334 -1.71 -18.48 -5.67
C GLY A 334 -2.58 -17.35 -6.20
N HIS A 335 -3.81 -17.62 -6.64
CA HIS A 335 -4.73 -16.62 -7.17
C HIS A 335 -6.04 -16.61 -6.38
N PHE A 336 -6.29 -15.53 -5.68
CA PHE A 336 -7.44 -15.32 -4.79
C PHE A 336 -8.36 -14.25 -5.36
N ALA A 337 -9.66 -14.50 -5.33
CA ALA A 337 -10.66 -13.51 -5.75
C ALA A 337 -11.90 -13.52 -4.84
N ALA A 338 -12.42 -12.33 -4.55
CA ALA A 338 -13.64 -12.09 -3.79
C ALA A 338 -14.83 -11.92 -4.74
N CYS A 339 -15.18 -12.98 -5.46
CA CYS A 339 -16.29 -13.01 -6.43
C CYS A 339 -17.01 -14.34 -6.41
N HIS A 340 -18.35 -14.30 -6.46
CA HIS A 340 -19.19 -15.53 -6.51
C HIS A 340 -19.04 -16.30 -7.82
N PHE A 341 -18.56 -15.63 -8.89
CA PHE A 341 -18.51 -16.16 -10.26
C PHE A 341 -17.09 -16.28 -10.82
N ALA A 342 -16.05 -16.05 -10.00
CA ALA A 342 -14.65 -16.22 -10.40
C ALA A 342 -14.19 -17.67 -10.29
#